data_b7b4535ed0af1fdad074e8349d7e3ecc
#
_entry.id   b7b4535ed0af1fdad074e8349d7e3ecc
#
_cell.length_a   1.000
_cell.length_b   1.000
_cell.length_c   1.000
_cell.angle_alpha   90.00
_cell.angle_beta   90.00
_cell.angle_gamma   90.00
#
_symmetry.space_group_name_H-M   'P 1'
#
loop_
_entity.id
_entity.type
_entity.pdbx_description
1 polymer ?
#
loop_
_entity_poly.entity_id
_entity_poly.type
_entity_poly.pdbx_seq_one_letter_code
_entity_poly.pdbx_strand_id
1 'polypeptide(L)'
;MTGRLAQLWRYPVKSMLGERLPAADVGPAGVAGDRRLALRHRDTGRVASAKHPRLWRDLLTLRASGAAPDEVRITLPDGRVLSRLDPGVDDVLSRVLGVPVTLIDRPPAGALLDRADPDAVLAAGMAAEVPVDANPLGAAAPGTFFDFAPVHLVTTATLARVAAELPGGTVEAVRYRPNLVLDVGVDGFAENDWVGRELRVGSELVLRVLAPTPRCAVPTLAHGSLPRQTEALRVPARLNRVAPLPQLGAQPCVGAYAQVVRGGRVAQGSAVEVG
;
A
#
# COMPACT_ATOMS: atom_id res chain seq x y z
N MET A 1 -6.39 4.31 24.40
CA MET A 1 -4.92 4.19 24.27
C MET A 1 -4.41 5.43 23.56
N THR A 2 -3.27 5.99 23.99
CA THR A 2 -2.72 7.24 23.45
C THR A 2 -1.33 7.00 22.88
N GLY A 3 -0.94 7.84 21.91
CA GLY A 3 0.34 7.77 21.25
C GLY A 3 0.51 8.90 20.24
N ARG A 4 1.30 8.66 19.19
CA ARG A 4 1.59 9.67 18.16
C ARG A 4 1.67 9.06 16.77
N LEU A 5 1.48 9.89 15.76
CA LEU A 5 1.74 9.56 14.35
C LEU A 5 3.26 9.57 14.12
N ALA A 6 3.87 8.39 14.01
CA ALA A 6 5.32 8.26 13.83
C ALA A 6 5.75 8.54 12.39
N GLN A 7 4.97 8.11 11.40
CA GLN A 7 5.25 8.36 9.98
C GLN A 7 3.96 8.57 9.21
N LEU A 8 4.03 9.44 8.21
CA LEU A 8 2.96 9.71 7.25
C LEU A 8 3.50 9.47 5.84
N TRP A 9 2.77 8.69 5.03
CA TRP A 9 3.17 8.29 3.69
C TRP A 9 2.08 8.57 2.66
N ARG A 10 2.52 8.92 1.47
CA ARG A 10 1.69 9.02 0.26
C ARG A 10 2.31 8.20 -0.87
N TYR A 11 1.47 7.53 -1.66
CA TYR A 11 1.85 6.74 -2.83
C TYR A 11 1.06 7.23 -4.04
N PRO A 12 1.47 8.31 -4.72
CA PRO A 12 0.66 8.96 -5.76
C PRO A 12 0.24 8.04 -6.90
N VAL A 13 1.13 7.07 -7.26
CA VAL A 13 0.87 6.08 -8.30
C VAL A 13 0.75 4.69 -7.67
N LYS A 14 -0.32 3.97 -8.03
CA LYS A 14 -0.54 2.59 -7.57
C LYS A 14 0.68 1.71 -7.85
N SER A 15 1.08 0.94 -6.85
CA SER A 15 2.21 -0.01 -6.87
C SER A 15 3.62 0.58 -7.04
N MET A 16 3.78 1.89 -7.27
CA MET A 16 5.09 2.53 -7.22
C MET A 16 5.48 2.86 -5.76
N LEU A 17 6.77 3.09 -5.50
CA LEU A 17 7.24 3.67 -4.25
C LEU A 17 6.66 5.06 -4.07
N GLY A 18 6.42 5.45 -2.82
CA GLY A 18 5.86 6.74 -2.46
C GLY A 18 6.88 7.65 -1.80
N GLU A 19 6.35 8.61 -1.07
CA GLU A 19 7.09 9.63 -0.35
C GLU A 19 6.62 9.71 1.12
N ARG A 20 7.54 10.03 2.00
CA ARG A 20 7.25 10.34 3.39
C ARG A 20 6.93 11.82 3.51
N LEU A 21 5.88 12.15 4.26
CA LEU A 21 5.40 13.53 4.39
C LEU A 21 5.57 14.02 5.83
N PRO A 22 5.94 15.30 6.03
CA PRO A 22 5.90 15.93 7.34
C PRO A 22 4.47 16.20 7.81
N ALA A 23 3.56 16.51 6.88
CA ALA A 23 2.13 16.75 7.13
C ALA A 23 1.32 16.52 5.86
N ALA A 24 0.02 16.24 5.99
CA ALA A 24 -0.92 16.16 4.88
C ALA A 24 -2.36 16.39 5.35
N ASP A 25 -3.21 16.78 4.42
CA ASP A 25 -4.65 16.73 4.59
C ASP A 25 -5.14 15.30 4.29
N VAL A 26 -6.07 14.83 5.11
CA VAL A 26 -6.72 13.51 4.98
C VAL A 26 -8.22 13.73 4.88
N GLY A 27 -8.80 13.33 3.78
CA GLY A 27 -10.24 13.48 3.50
C GLY A 27 -10.90 12.14 3.18
N PRO A 28 -12.16 12.14 2.73
CA PRO A 28 -12.88 10.90 2.40
C PRO A 28 -12.13 9.97 1.41
N ALA A 29 -11.33 10.55 0.53
CA ALA A 29 -10.48 9.83 -0.41
C ALA A 29 -9.09 9.45 0.16
N GLY A 30 -8.90 9.47 1.48
CA GLY A 30 -7.62 9.17 2.13
C GLY A 30 -6.67 10.37 2.17
N VAL A 31 -5.37 10.09 2.26
CA VAL A 31 -4.31 11.11 2.22
C VAL A 31 -4.34 11.82 0.88
N ALA A 32 -4.32 13.16 0.90
CA ALA A 32 -4.38 13.98 -0.31
C ALA A 32 -3.30 13.56 -1.32
N GLY A 33 -3.72 13.20 -2.54
CA GLY A 33 -2.84 12.74 -3.61
C GLY A 33 -2.49 11.25 -3.59
N ASP A 34 -2.95 10.48 -2.60
CA ASP A 34 -2.66 9.05 -2.51
C ASP A 34 -3.42 8.24 -3.59
N ARG A 35 -2.71 7.35 -4.31
CA ARG A 35 -3.24 6.47 -5.39
C ARG A 35 -4.16 7.22 -6.39
N ARG A 36 -3.75 8.45 -6.76
CA ARG A 36 -4.48 9.26 -7.76
C ARG A 36 -4.25 8.80 -9.18
N LEU A 37 -3.16 8.08 -9.41
CA LEU A 37 -2.78 7.55 -10.71
C LEU A 37 -2.52 6.04 -10.62
N ALA A 38 -2.66 5.37 -11.77
CA ALA A 38 -2.25 3.98 -11.96
C ALA A 38 -1.79 3.78 -13.41
N LEU A 39 -1.09 2.68 -13.65
CA LEU A 39 -0.84 2.20 -15.00
C LEU A 39 -1.93 1.19 -15.39
N ARG A 40 -2.36 1.24 -16.64
CA ARG A 40 -3.25 0.26 -17.27
C ARG A 40 -2.47 -0.46 -18.37
N HIS A 41 -2.51 -1.77 -18.37
CA HIS A 41 -1.98 -2.59 -19.47
C HIS A 41 -2.80 -2.33 -20.72
N ARG A 42 -2.16 -1.96 -21.84
CA ARG A 42 -2.86 -1.55 -23.08
C ARG A 42 -3.68 -2.70 -23.68
N ASP A 43 -3.12 -3.92 -23.72
CA ASP A 43 -3.78 -5.05 -24.39
C ASP A 43 -4.90 -5.69 -23.56
N THR A 44 -4.70 -5.80 -22.24
CA THR A 44 -5.66 -6.51 -21.37
C THR A 44 -6.66 -5.58 -20.68
N GLY A 45 -6.39 -4.26 -20.66
CA GLY A 45 -7.16 -3.27 -19.90
C GLY A 45 -7.02 -3.38 -18.38
N ARG A 46 -6.24 -4.35 -17.86
CA ARG A 46 -6.02 -4.56 -16.42
C ARG A 46 -5.23 -3.40 -15.81
N VAL A 47 -5.59 -3.04 -14.58
CA VAL A 47 -4.81 -2.08 -13.79
C VAL A 47 -3.56 -2.78 -13.24
N ALA A 48 -2.39 -2.23 -13.56
CA ALA A 48 -1.11 -2.77 -13.15
C ALA A 48 -0.98 -2.83 -11.63
N SER A 49 -0.56 -3.97 -11.12
CA SER A 49 -0.40 -4.17 -9.68
C SER A 49 0.79 -5.09 -9.37
N ALA A 50 1.69 -4.63 -8.50
CA ALA A 50 2.79 -5.46 -7.98
C ALA A 50 2.32 -6.72 -7.23
N LYS A 51 1.01 -6.89 -7.02
CA LYS A 51 0.40 -8.14 -6.53
C LYS A 51 0.53 -9.31 -7.52
N HIS A 52 0.81 -9.02 -8.79
CA HIS A 52 1.22 -9.99 -9.80
C HIS A 52 2.72 -9.76 -10.14
N PRO A 53 3.64 -10.26 -9.29
CA PRO A 53 5.05 -9.88 -9.35
C PRO A 53 5.76 -10.35 -10.62
N ARG A 54 5.35 -11.47 -11.24
CA ARG A 54 5.91 -11.92 -12.50
C ARG A 54 5.91 -10.81 -13.56
N LEU A 55 4.84 -10.02 -13.59
CA LEU A 55 4.64 -8.96 -14.59
C LEU A 55 4.99 -7.56 -14.06
N TRP A 56 4.73 -7.29 -12.77
CA TRP A 56 4.70 -5.92 -12.26
C TRP A 56 5.65 -5.63 -11.09
N ARG A 57 6.59 -6.53 -10.73
CA ARG A 57 7.56 -6.28 -9.64
C ARG A 57 8.38 -5.02 -9.85
N ASP A 58 8.68 -4.68 -11.11
CA ASP A 58 9.53 -3.54 -11.47
C ASP A 58 8.84 -2.18 -11.25
N LEU A 59 7.51 -2.15 -11.00
CA LEU A 59 6.82 -0.95 -10.49
C LEU A 59 7.42 -0.46 -9.15
N LEU A 60 7.95 -1.35 -8.33
CA LEU A 60 8.57 -1.02 -7.05
C LEU A 60 10.00 -0.46 -7.19
N THR A 61 10.53 -0.35 -8.38
CA THR A 61 11.77 0.39 -8.67
C THR A 61 11.51 1.85 -9.01
N LEU A 62 10.26 2.19 -9.38
CA LEU A 62 9.83 3.54 -9.70
C LEU A 62 9.34 4.24 -8.42
N ARG A 63 9.65 5.53 -8.28
CA ARG A 63 9.19 6.37 -7.16
C ARG A 63 8.28 7.47 -7.66
N ALA A 64 7.14 7.66 -7.00
CA ALA A 64 6.23 8.75 -7.30
C ALA A 64 6.15 9.74 -6.14
N SER A 65 6.04 11.03 -6.44
CA SER A 65 5.83 12.15 -5.51
C SER A 65 4.84 13.15 -6.09
N GLY A 66 4.25 14.02 -5.25
CA GLY A 66 3.29 15.06 -5.66
C GLY A 66 1.84 14.76 -5.23
N ALA A 67 1.07 15.82 -4.95
CA ALA A 67 -0.28 15.73 -4.42
C ALA A 67 -1.37 15.76 -5.51
N ALA A 68 -1.34 16.77 -6.36
CA ALA A 68 -2.27 16.86 -7.48
C ALA A 68 -1.80 15.99 -8.65
N PRO A 69 -2.73 15.42 -9.44
CA PRO A 69 -2.36 14.57 -10.58
C PRO A 69 -1.31 15.20 -11.51
N ASP A 70 -1.44 16.49 -11.80
CA ASP A 70 -0.53 17.20 -12.72
C ASP A 70 0.82 17.54 -12.08
N GLU A 71 0.92 17.50 -10.75
CA GLU A 71 2.16 17.68 -10.00
C GLU A 71 2.94 16.38 -9.83
N VAL A 72 2.32 15.23 -10.15
CA VAL A 72 2.99 13.94 -9.94
C VAL A 72 4.25 13.85 -10.79
N ARG A 73 5.33 13.49 -10.12
CA ARG A 73 6.64 13.19 -10.70
C ARG A 73 6.95 11.73 -10.46
N ILE A 74 7.40 11.04 -11.52
CA ILE A 74 7.82 9.65 -11.48
C ILE A 74 9.32 9.61 -11.70
N THR A 75 10.07 9.21 -10.68
CA THR A 75 11.51 9.02 -10.76
C THR A 75 11.79 7.58 -11.19
N LEU A 76 12.53 7.43 -12.27
CA LEU A 76 13.00 6.16 -12.83
C LEU A 76 14.25 5.65 -12.11
N PRO A 77 14.62 4.35 -12.28
CA PRO A 77 15.82 3.78 -11.65
C PRO A 77 17.13 4.46 -12.07
N ASP A 78 17.18 5.05 -13.26
CA ASP A 78 18.34 5.81 -13.79
C ASP A 78 18.39 7.27 -13.30
N GLY A 79 17.46 7.68 -12.44
CA GLY A 79 17.37 9.03 -11.88
C GLY A 79 16.59 10.04 -12.73
N ARG A 80 16.19 9.71 -13.96
CA ARG A 80 15.32 10.59 -14.77
C ARG A 80 13.98 10.77 -14.06
N VAL A 81 13.44 11.98 -14.17
CA VAL A 81 12.14 12.35 -13.59
C VAL A 81 11.17 12.66 -14.72
N LEU A 82 10.05 11.98 -14.72
CA LEU A 82 8.95 12.16 -15.67
C LEU A 82 7.81 12.93 -15.01
N SER A 83 7.17 13.82 -15.77
CA SER A 83 5.84 14.34 -15.47
C SER A 83 4.78 13.50 -16.18
N ARG A 84 3.59 13.40 -15.59
CA ARG A 84 2.45 12.79 -16.34
C ARG A 84 2.09 13.58 -17.59
N LEU A 85 2.47 14.87 -17.65
CA LEU A 85 2.19 15.76 -18.77
C LEU A 85 3.26 15.71 -19.87
N ASP A 86 4.35 14.97 -19.66
CA ASP A 86 5.40 14.88 -20.68
C ASP A 86 4.89 14.13 -21.90
N PRO A 87 5.13 14.66 -23.11
CA PRO A 87 4.84 13.94 -24.34
C PRO A 87 5.54 12.57 -24.35
N GLY A 88 4.77 11.52 -24.65
CA GLY A 88 5.32 10.15 -24.71
C GLY A 88 5.66 9.49 -23.36
N VAL A 89 5.18 10.03 -22.23
CA VAL A 89 5.39 9.44 -20.90
C VAL A 89 5.00 7.95 -20.85
N ASP A 90 3.89 7.59 -21.48
CA ASP A 90 3.40 6.22 -21.57
C ASP A 90 4.39 5.28 -22.28
N ASP A 91 5.04 5.77 -23.35
CA ASP A 91 6.00 4.97 -24.11
C ASP A 91 7.34 4.83 -23.37
N VAL A 92 7.73 5.86 -22.60
CA VAL A 92 8.89 5.75 -21.71
C VAL A 92 8.62 4.72 -20.60
N LEU A 93 7.46 4.80 -19.95
CA LEU A 93 7.08 3.85 -18.90
C LEU A 93 6.93 2.42 -19.45
N SER A 94 6.36 2.27 -20.66
CA SER A 94 6.25 0.97 -21.34
C SER A 94 7.62 0.34 -21.61
N ARG A 95 8.60 1.13 -22.07
CA ARG A 95 9.97 0.65 -22.29
C ARG A 95 10.67 0.25 -21.00
N VAL A 96 10.52 1.05 -19.94
CA VAL A 96 11.14 0.77 -18.63
C VAL A 96 10.60 -0.50 -18.00
N LEU A 97 9.29 -0.73 -18.14
CA LEU A 97 8.62 -1.89 -17.56
C LEU A 97 8.61 -3.13 -18.48
N GLY A 98 8.96 -2.97 -19.76
CA GLY A 98 8.88 -4.05 -20.75
C GLY A 98 7.46 -4.50 -21.08
N VAL A 99 6.46 -3.69 -20.74
CA VAL A 99 5.02 -3.99 -20.88
C VAL A 99 4.31 -2.75 -21.41
N PRO A 100 3.44 -2.86 -22.43
CA PRO A 100 2.71 -1.71 -22.98
C PRO A 100 1.68 -1.18 -21.95
N VAL A 101 1.91 0.05 -21.47
CA VAL A 101 1.07 0.68 -20.45
C VAL A 101 0.61 2.08 -20.85
N THR A 102 -0.47 2.52 -20.19
CA THR A 102 -0.96 3.90 -20.22
C THR A 102 -1.14 4.38 -18.78
N LEU A 103 -0.65 5.57 -18.48
CA LEU A 103 -0.85 6.24 -17.18
C LEU A 103 -2.25 6.85 -17.15
N ILE A 104 -3.07 6.44 -16.19
CA ILE A 104 -4.48 6.84 -16.06
C ILE A 104 -4.75 7.48 -14.71
N ASP A 105 -5.70 8.43 -14.65
CA ASP A 105 -6.12 9.15 -13.45
C ASP A 105 -7.53 8.76 -12.96
N ARG A 106 -8.21 7.86 -13.69
CA ARG A 106 -9.51 7.30 -13.33
C ARG A 106 -9.53 5.81 -13.63
N PRO A 107 -10.02 4.98 -12.69
CA PRO A 107 -10.21 3.57 -12.99
C PRO A 107 -11.28 3.41 -14.08
N PRO A 108 -11.05 2.55 -15.08
CA PRO A 108 -12.10 2.15 -16.02
C PRO A 108 -13.30 1.55 -15.27
N ALA A 109 -14.49 1.61 -15.87
CA ALA A 109 -15.66 0.92 -15.34
C ALA A 109 -15.37 -0.58 -15.22
N GLY A 110 -15.68 -1.18 -14.06
CA GLY A 110 -15.37 -2.59 -13.78
C GLY A 110 -13.88 -2.92 -13.74
N ALA A 111 -13.03 -1.94 -13.44
CA ALA A 111 -11.58 -2.14 -13.39
C ALA A 111 -11.17 -3.30 -12.48
N LEU A 112 -10.34 -4.18 -13.02
CA LEU A 112 -9.79 -5.33 -12.32
C LEU A 112 -8.26 -5.23 -12.27
N LEU A 113 -7.68 -5.79 -11.23
CA LEU A 113 -6.26 -6.07 -11.11
C LEU A 113 -6.02 -7.57 -10.92
N ASP A 114 -4.86 -8.02 -11.32
CA ASP A 114 -4.43 -9.39 -11.12
C ASP A 114 -3.65 -9.52 -9.81
N ARG A 115 -3.99 -10.58 -9.02
CA ARG A 115 -3.33 -10.93 -7.77
C ARG A 115 -2.85 -12.38 -7.86
N ALA A 116 -1.55 -12.57 -7.85
CA ALA A 116 -0.95 -13.90 -7.73
C ALA A 116 -1.17 -14.45 -6.32
N ASP A 117 -1.35 -15.76 -6.23
CA ASP A 117 -1.43 -16.46 -4.95
C ASP A 117 -0.13 -16.25 -4.17
N PRO A 118 -0.18 -15.67 -2.95
CA PRO A 118 1.03 -15.32 -2.21
C PRO A 118 1.82 -16.53 -1.71
N ASP A 119 1.15 -17.63 -1.37
CA ASP A 119 1.81 -18.85 -0.88
C ASP A 119 2.51 -19.55 -2.05
N ALA A 120 1.89 -19.57 -3.23
CA ALA A 120 2.51 -20.08 -4.45
C ALA A 120 3.73 -19.24 -4.88
N VAL A 121 3.64 -17.90 -4.77
CA VAL A 121 4.80 -17.01 -5.04
C VAL A 121 5.94 -17.25 -4.04
N LEU A 122 5.62 -17.49 -2.76
CA LEU A 122 6.64 -17.82 -1.75
C LEU A 122 7.33 -19.16 -2.02
N ALA A 123 6.59 -20.14 -2.52
CA ALA A 123 7.11 -21.47 -2.82
C ALA A 123 7.92 -21.51 -4.13
N ALA A 124 7.34 -20.99 -5.22
CA ALA A 124 7.90 -21.12 -6.58
C ALA A 124 8.77 -19.92 -7.01
N GLY A 125 8.66 -18.79 -6.30
CA GLY A 125 9.40 -17.56 -6.61
C GLY A 125 8.59 -16.56 -7.44
N MET A 126 9.05 -15.29 -7.42
CA MET A 126 8.33 -14.15 -8.00
C MET A 126 8.22 -14.16 -9.54
N ALA A 127 9.08 -14.92 -10.22
CA ALA A 127 9.08 -15.03 -11.68
C ALA A 127 8.28 -16.25 -12.19
N ALA A 128 7.90 -17.14 -11.28
CA ALA A 128 7.15 -18.34 -11.63
C ALA A 128 5.74 -18.05 -12.11
N GLU A 129 5.20 -18.92 -12.92
CA GLU A 129 3.79 -18.95 -13.26
C GLU A 129 3.04 -19.60 -12.11
N VAL A 130 2.14 -18.83 -11.50
CA VAL A 130 1.35 -19.24 -10.33
C VAL A 130 -0.12 -18.86 -10.56
N PRO A 131 -1.05 -19.45 -9.83
CA PRO A 131 -2.45 -19.06 -9.89
C PRO A 131 -2.63 -17.55 -9.67
N VAL A 132 -3.50 -16.94 -10.48
CA VAL A 132 -3.78 -15.49 -10.45
C VAL A 132 -5.28 -15.26 -10.43
N ASP A 133 -5.74 -14.51 -9.45
CA ASP A 133 -7.13 -14.08 -9.33
C ASP A 133 -7.31 -12.66 -9.85
N ALA A 134 -8.40 -12.41 -10.56
CA ALA A 134 -8.84 -11.08 -10.94
C ALA A 134 -9.68 -10.46 -9.82
N ASN A 135 -9.23 -9.34 -9.26
CA ASN A 135 -9.88 -8.68 -8.15
C ASN A 135 -10.36 -7.28 -8.53
N PRO A 136 -11.56 -6.86 -8.08
CA PRO A 136 -12.02 -5.49 -8.23
C PRO A 136 -11.18 -4.53 -7.39
N LEU A 137 -11.13 -3.26 -7.82
CA LEU A 137 -10.49 -2.18 -7.09
C LEU A 137 -11.46 -1.50 -6.13
N GLY A 138 -10.94 -1.01 -5.00
CA GLY A 138 -11.64 -0.10 -4.11
C GLY A 138 -12.95 -0.63 -3.57
N ALA A 139 -13.00 -1.87 -3.08
CA ALA A 139 -14.24 -2.47 -2.58
C ALA A 139 -14.92 -1.62 -1.48
N ALA A 140 -14.14 -0.93 -0.62
CA ALA A 140 -14.63 0.03 0.36
C ALA A 140 -14.37 1.50 -0.06
N ALA A 141 -13.98 1.74 -1.32
CA ALA A 141 -13.74 3.06 -1.90
C ALA A 141 -13.97 3.02 -3.42
N PRO A 142 -15.20 2.85 -3.88
CA PRO A 142 -15.51 2.69 -5.31
C PRO A 142 -15.01 3.88 -6.15
N GLY A 143 -14.58 3.59 -7.39
CA GLY A 143 -14.08 4.61 -8.32
C GLY A 143 -12.66 5.11 -8.00
N THR A 144 -11.91 4.39 -7.18
CA THR A 144 -10.53 4.72 -6.80
C THR A 144 -9.55 3.61 -7.21
N PHE A 145 -8.25 3.91 -7.12
CA PHE A 145 -7.19 2.91 -7.33
C PHE A 145 -6.75 2.19 -6.05
N PHE A 146 -7.45 2.38 -4.94
CA PHE A 146 -7.19 1.62 -3.72
C PHE A 146 -7.46 0.12 -3.92
N ASP A 147 -6.78 -0.71 -3.15
CA ASP A 147 -7.04 -2.15 -3.16
C ASP A 147 -8.35 -2.48 -2.43
N PHE A 148 -8.62 -1.80 -1.32
CA PHE A 148 -9.82 -1.98 -0.50
C PHE A 148 -10.33 -0.64 0.03
N ALA A 149 -9.64 -0.01 0.98
CA ALA A 149 -10.05 1.21 1.67
C ALA A 149 -9.03 2.36 1.49
N PRO A 150 -9.44 3.62 1.75
CA PRO A 150 -8.61 4.79 1.44
C PRO A 150 -7.42 4.99 2.38
N VAL A 151 -7.41 4.37 3.56
CA VAL A 151 -6.32 4.49 4.53
C VAL A 151 -5.85 3.09 4.95
N HIS A 152 -4.54 2.88 4.94
CA HIS A 152 -3.88 1.75 5.58
C HIS A 152 -3.00 2.27 6.72
N LEU A 153 -3.15 1.71 7.90
CA LEU A 153 -2.37 2.02 9.08
C LEU A 153 -1.65 0.78 9.63
N VAL A 154 -0.52 1.00 10.30
CA VAL A 154 0.24 -0.04 11.00
C VAL A 154 0.87 0.56 12.25
N THR A 155 1.04 -0.21 13.33
CA THR A 155 1.75 0.27 14.51
C THR A 155 3.26 -0.01 14.44
N THR A 156 4.05 0.80 15.14
CA THR A 156 5.48 0.53 15.35
C THR A 156 5.69 -0.81 16.07
N ALA A 157 4.78 -1.17 16.97
CA ALA A 157 4.79 -2.44 17.71
C ALA A 157 4.61 -3.65 16.77
N THR A 158 3.70 -3.59 15.80
CA THR A 158 3.54 -4.63 14.78
C THR A 158 4.80 -4.76 13.91
N LEU A 159 5.37 -3.63 13.48
CA LEU A 159 6.64 -3.67 12.73
C LEU A 159 7.78 -4.26 13.57
N ALA A 160 7.90 -3.87 14.84
CA ALA A 160 8.89 -4.42 15.76
C ALA A 160 8.69 -5.93 15.98
N ARG A 161 7.44 -6.38 16.14
CA ARG A 161 7.12 -7.81 16.31
C ARG A 161 7.50 -8.63 15.10
N VAL A 162 7.29 -8.11 13.89
CA VAL A 162 7.76 -8.76 12.65
C VAL A 162 9.29 -8.71 12.59
N ALA A 163 9.90 -7.55 12.84
CA ALA A 163 11.34 -7.35 12.76
C ALA A 163 12.13 -8.28 13.69
N ALA A 164 11.60 -8.58 14.87
CA ALA A 164 12.24 -9.49 15.85
C ALA A 164 12.48 -10.91 15.31
N GLU A 165 11.74 -11.31 14.29
CA GLU A 165 11.87 -12.64 13.67
C GLU A 165 12.68 -12.60 12.36
N LEU A 166 13.13 -11.41 11.91
CA LEU A 166 13.90 -11.27 10.69
C LEU A 166 15.41 -11.34 10.95
N PRO A 167 16.19 -11.96 10.05
CA PRO A 167 17.63 -11.79 10.05
C PRO A 167 17.98 -10.29 9.94
N GLY A 168 18.69 -9.75 10.91
CA GLY A 168 19.03 -8.33 10.98
C GLY A 168 18.07 -7.47 11.81
N GLY A 169 16.97 -8.02 12.33
CA GLY A 169 16.13 -7.37 13.34
C GLY A 169 15.40 -6.11 12.87
N THR A 170 15.20 -5.93 11.55
CA THR A 170 14.53 -4.74 10.99
C THR A 170 13.55 -5.10 9.88
N VAL A 171 12.46 -4.36 9.80
CA VAL A 171 11.54 -4.37 8.66
C VAL A 171 11.08 -2.96 8.35
N GLU A 172 11.19 -2.57 7.10
CA GLU A 172 10.81 -1.22 6.68
C GLU A 172 9.30 -1.13 6.44
N ALA A 173 8.67 -0.10 7.01
CA ALA A 173 7.23 0.14 6.87
C ALA A 173 6.79 0.21 5.40
N VAL A 174 7.64 0.74 4.51
CA VAL A 174 7.35 0.89 3.08
C VAL A 174 7.01 -0.43 2.39
N ARG A 175 7.49 -1.58 2.90
CA ARG A 175 7.14 -2.90 2.37
C ARG A 175 5.65 -3.20 2.48
N TYR A 176 5.03 -2.73 3.56
CA TYR A 176 3.59 -2.89 3.82
C TYR A 176 2.76 -1.73 3.26
N ARG A 177 3.42 -0.64 2.81
CA ARG A 177 2.80 0.52 2.15
C ARG A 177 1.70 1.19 2.98
N PRO A 178 1.92 1.45 4.29
CA PRO A 178 0.95 2.17 5.10
C PRO A 178 0.89 3.65 4.73
N ASN A 179 -0.25 4.28 4.96
CA ASN A 179 -0.36 5.73 4.98
C ASN A 179 0.06 6.28 6.35
N LEU A 180 -0.33 5.62 7.43
CA LEU A 180 -0.04 6.03 8.80
C LEU A 180 0.74 4.93 9.53
N VAL A 181 1.87 5.30 10.12
CA VAL A 181 2.58 4.45 11.09
C VAL A 181 2.35 5.07 12.47
N LEU A 182 1.72 4.32 13.36
CA LEU A 182 1.31 4.78 14.68
C LEU A 182 2.26 4.25 15.76
N ASP A 183 2.75 5.13 16.61
CA ASP A 183 3.52 4.79 17.80
C ASP A 183 2.60 4.92 19.01
N VAL A 184 1.99 3.82 19.40
CA VAL A 184 1.06 3.69 20.52
C VAL A 184 1.53 2.54 21.42
N GLY A 185 1.34 2.66 22.72
CA GLY A 185 1.80 1.68 23.69
C GLY A 185 0.95 0.41 23.68
N VAL A 186 1.18 -0.45 22.69
CA VAL A 186 0.44 -1.70 22.48
C VAL A 186 1.38 -2.83 22.08
N ASP A 187 0.91 -4.05 22.13
CA ASP A 187 1.60 -5.22 21.58
C ASP A 187 1.47 -5.30 20.05
N GLY A 188 2.30 -6.12 19.44
CA GLY A 188 2.25 -6.36 18.00
C GLY A 188 0.91 -6.97 17.57
N PHE A 189 0.43 -6.53 16.41
CA PHE A 189 -0.84 -6.92 15.78
C PHE A 189 -2.10 -6.45 16.51
N ALA A 190 -1.98 -5.50 17.47
CA ALA A 190 -3.12 -4.93 18.19
C ALA A 190 -4.17 -4.28 17.25
N GLU A 191 -3.78 -3.89 16.03
CA GLU A 191 -4.69 -3.34 15.03
C GLU A 191 -5.84 -4.29 14.67
N ASN A 192 -5.69 -5.60 14.88
CA ASN A 192 -6.75 -6.58 14.68
C ASN A 192 -7.96 -6.33 15.59
N ASP A 193 -7.71 -5.89 16.84
CA ASP A 193 -8.71 -5.65 17.86
C ASP A 193 -9.38 -4.28 17.72
N TRP A 194 -8.94 -3.48 16.77
CA TRP A 194 -9.48 -2.14 16.53
C TRP A 194 -10.62 -2.12 15.50
N VAL A 195 -10.95 -3.25 14.90
CA VAL A 195 -12.04 -3.32 13.91
C VAL A 195 -13.35 -2.81 14.54
N GLY A 196 -13.98 -1.85 13.86
CA GLY A 196 -15.17 -1.14 14.32
C GLY A 196 -14.89 0.06 15.23
N ARG A 197 -13.68 0.19 15.80
CA ARG A 197 -13.30 1.33 16.66
C ARG A 197 -12.97 2.56 15.84
N GLU A 198 -13.04 3.71 16.51
CA GLU A 198 -12.59 4.99 15.97
C GLU A 198 -11.22 5.37 16.52
N LEU A 199 -10.38 5.89 15.63
CA LEU A 199 -9.09 6.48 15.96
C LEU A 199 -9.16 7.98 15.69
N ARG A 200 -8.72 8.77 16.68
CA ARG A 200 -8.50 10.21 16.52
C ARG A 200 -7.02 10.45 16.25
N VAL A 201 -6.70 11.26 15.23
CA VAL A 201 -5.32 11.62 14.89
C VAL A 201 -5.24 13.15 14.77
N GLY A 202 -4.48 13.77 15.65
CA GLY A 202 -4.48 15.22 15.81
C GLY A 202 -5.81 15.72 16.39
N SER A 203 -6.16 16.97 16.09
CA SER A 203 -7.38 17.61 16.61
C SER A 203 -8.64 17.29 15.81
N GLU A 204 -8.51 16.89 14.55
CA GLU A 204 -9.64 16.85 13.62
C GLU A 204 -9.92 15.48 13.00
N LEU A 205 -8.85 14.76 12.55
CA LEU A 205 -9.02 13.53 11.82
C LEU A 205 -9.62 12.43 12.70
N VAL A 206 -10.70 11.82 12.22
CA VAL A 206 -11.30 10.63 12.81
C VAL A 206 -11.37 9.54 11.75
N LEU A 207 -10.79 8.39 12.07
CA LEU A 207 -10.80 7.19 11.24
C LEU A 207 -11.63 6.10 11.92
N ARG A 208 -12.32 5.27 11.11
CA ARG A 208 -12.92 4.02 11.60
C ARG A 208 -12.19 2.84 10.99
N VAL A 209 -11.71 1.94 11.82
CA VAL A 209 -11.03 0.71 11.37
C VAL A 209 -12.06 -0.25 10.80
N LEU A 210 -11.79 -0.76 9.59
CA LEU A 210 -12.71 -1.62 8.84
C LEU A 210 -12.33 -3.10 8.93
N ALA A 211 -11.05 -3.41 8.78
CA ALA A 211 -10.57 -4.78 8.67
C ALA A 211 -9.06 -4.87 8.89
N PRO A 212 -8.52 -5.99 9.40
CA PRO A 212 -7.09 -6.30 9.27
C PRO A 212 -6.67 -6.29 7.80
N THR A 213 -5.43 -5.91 7.51
CA THR A 213 -4.94 -5.83 6.12
C THR A 213 -4.28 -7.13 5.68
N PRO A 214 -4.92 -7.95 4.80
CA PRO A 214 -4.34 -9.17 4.30
C PRO A 214 -3.16 -8.86 3.37
N ARG A 215 -2.08 -9.63 3.51
CA ARG A 215 -0.85 -9.40 2.74
C ARG A 215 -0.77 -10.33 1.55
N CYS A 216 -0.38 -9.73 0.42
CA CYS A 216 0.04 -10.43 -0.79
C CYS A 216 1.57 -10.55 -0.83
N ALA A 217 2.14 -10.99 -1.94
CA ALA A 217 3.58 -11.15 -2.11
C ALA A 217 4.38 -9.82 -2.11
N VAL A 218 3.73 -8.65 -2.25
CA VAL A 218 4.41 -7.34 -2.36
C VAL A 218 5.44 -7.09 -1.25
N PRO A 219 5.19 -7.35 0.04
CA PRO A 219 6.19 -7.11 1.09
C PRO A 219 7.51 -7.86 0.89
N THR A 220 7.49 -8.98 0.15
CA THR A 220 8.68 -9.82 -0.08
C THR A 220 9.57 -9.31 -1.21
N LEU A 221 9.06 -8.43 -2.07
CA LEU A 221 9.76 -7.95 -3.26
C LEU A 221 10.86 -6.94 -2.89
N ALA A 222 11.77 -6.68 -3.81
CA ALA A 222 12.68 -5.55 -3.71
C ALA A 222 11.87 -4.22 -3.82
N HIS A 223 12.24 -3.21 -3.02
CA HIS A 223 11.61 -1.90 -2.99
C HIS A 223 12.68 -0.82 -3.21
N GLY A 224 12.92 -0.41 -4.44
CA GLY A 224 14.03 0.47 -4.77
C GLY A 224 15.37 -0.16 -4.37
N SER A 225 16.09 0.49 -3.44
CA SER A 225 17.36 -0.03 -2.91
C SER A 225 17.21 -1.13 -1.87
N LEU A 226 16.00 -1.37 -1.34
CA LEU A 226 15.77 -2.42 -0.36
C LEU A 226 15.75 -3.80 -1.05
N PRO A 227 16.54 -4.77 -0.59
CA PRO A 227 16.60 -6.09 -1.18
C PRO A 227 15.30 -6.86 -0.96
N ARG A 228 15.13 -7.93 -1.69
CA ARG A 228 14.06 -8.91 -1.47
C ARG A 228 14.14 -9.47 -0.04
N GLN A 229 12.96 -9.58 0.62
CA GLN A 229 12.85 -10.09 1.99
C GLN A 229 11.62 -10.97 2.16
N THR A 230 11.79 -12.28 1.96
CA THR A 230 10.68 -13.24 2.02
C THR A 230 10.03 -13.34 3.40
N GLU A 231 10.82 -13.12 4.46
CA GLU A 231 10.33 -13.16 5.84
C GLU A 231 9.32 -12.05 6.14
N ALA A 232 9.31 -10.96 5.37
CA ALA A 232 8.29 -9.91 5.49
C ALA A 232 6.85 -10.41 5.25
N LEU A 233 6.67 -11.59 4.65
CA LEU A 233 5.38 -12.27 4.53
C LEU A 233 5.32 -13.57 5.34
N ARG A 234 6.40 -14.36 5.40
CA ARG A 234 6.43 -15.63 6.15
C ARG A 234 6.19 -15.42 7.64
N VAL A 235 6.78 -14.37 8.21
CA VAL A 235 6.59 -14.06 9.64
C VAL A 235 5.12 -13.74 9.95
N PRO A 236 4.44 -12.81 9.28
CA PRO A 236 3.00 -12.61 9.47
C PRO A 236 2.17 -13.88 9.20
N ALA A 237 2.54 -14.68 8.20
CA ALA A 237 1.86 -15.94 7.90
C ALA A 237 1.94 -16.95 9.05
N ARG A 238 3.00 -16.91 9.85
CA ARG A 238 3.17 -17.74 11.05
C ARG A 238 2.52 -17.13 12.29
N LEU A 239 2.64 -15.81 12.49
CA LEU A 239 2.29 -15.15 13.74
C LEU A 239 0.92 -14.50 13.76
N ASN A 240 0.36 -14.12 12.60
CA ASN A 240 -0.87 -13.33 12.53
C ASN A 240 -1.72 -13.69 11.31
N ARG A 241 -2.27 -14.91 11.33
CA ARG A 241 -3.31 -15.32 10.38
C ARG A 241 -4.70 -15.08 10.99
N VAL A 242 -5.40 -14.11 10.46
CA VAL A 242 -6.76 -13.76 10.90
C VAL A 242 -7.68 -13.60 9.68
N ALA A 243 -8.99 -13.77 9.85
CA ALA A 243 -9.96 -13.53 8.79
C ALA A 243 -10.15 -12.00 8.64
N PRO A 244 -9.72 -11.38 7.51
CA PRO A 244 -9.88 -9.93 7.35
C PRO A 244 -11.34 -9.52 7.15
N LEU A 245 -12.16 -10.41 6.61
CA LEU A 245 -13.61 -10.25 6.45
C LEU A 245 -14.28 -11.60 6.74
N PRO A 246 -15.55 -11.61 7.21
CA PRO A 246 -16.24 -12.85 7.59
C PRO A 246 -16.28 -13.94 6.51
N GLN A 247 -16.34 -13.52 5.24
CA GLN A 247 -16.40 -14.42 4.07
C GLN A 247 -15.03 -14.91 3.59
N LEU A 248 -13.94 -14.39 4.14
CA LEU A 248 -12.58 -14.78 3.77
C LEU A 248 -11.99 -15.70 4.85
N GLY A 249 -11.24 -16.70 4.40
CA GLY A 249 -10.44 -17.52 5.29
C GLY A 249 -9.31 -16.72 5.95
N ALA A 250 -8.65 -17.33 6.95
CA ALA A 250 -7.55 -16.72 7.66
C ALA A 250 -6.37 -16.40 6.70
N GLN A 251 -5.95 -15.14 6.68
CA GLN A 251 -4.89 -14.59 5.83
C GLN A 251 -3.76 -14.03 6.71
N PRO A 252 -2.50 -14.03 6.24
CA PRO A 252 -1.45 -13.28 6.90
C PRO A 252 -1.79 -11.79 6.86
N CYS A 253 -1.90 -11.14 8.03
CA CYS A 253 -2.28 -9.73 8.13
C CYS A 253 -1.19 -8.89 8.81
N VAL A 254 -1.02 -7.63 8.35
CA VAL A 254 -0.15 -6.63 8.96
C VAL A 254 -0.82 -5.26 8.82
N GLY A 255 -1.13 -4.62 9.94
CA GLY A 255 -1.87 -3.36 9.98
C GLY A 255 -3.35 -3.52 9.68
N ALA A 256 -4.06 -2.42 9.57
CA ALA A 256 -5.49 -2.40 9.32
C ALA A 256 -5.89 -1.36 8.26
N TYR A 257 -6.97 -1.65 7.56
CA TYR A 257 -7.67 -0.71 6.70
C TYR A 257 -8.63 0.17 7.50
N ALA A 258 -8.71 1.44 7.13
CA ALA A 258 -9.63 2.38 7.74
C ALA A 258 -10.29 3.28 6.69
N GLN A 259 -11.48 3.76 7.03
CA GLN A 259 -12.17 4.84 6.33
C GLN A 259 -12.12 6.14 7.13
N VAL A 260 -12.25 7.26 6.43
CA VAL A 260 -12.30 8.58 7.06
C VAL A 260 -13.73 8.89 7.45
N VAL A 261 -13.97 9.09 8.76
CA VAL A 261 -15.24 9.54 9.33
C VAL A 261 -15.31 11.05 9.31
N ARG A 262 -14.23 11.70 9.72
CA ARG A 262 -14.05 13.15 9.66
C ARG A 262 -12.65 13.46 9.17
N GLY A 263 -12.54 14.27 8.13
CA GLY A 263 -11.27 14.72 7.59
C GLY A 263 -10.57 15.72 8.51
N GLY A 264 -9.28 15.90 8.28
CA GLY A 264 -8.46 16.86 8.99
C GLY A 264 -7.02 16.88 8.51
N ARG A 265 -6.27 17.87 8.95
CA ARG A 265 -4.85 17.98 8.71
C ARG A 265 -4.08 17.24 9.80
N VAL A 266 -3.11 16.43 9.41
CA VAL A 266 -2.24 15.70 10.33
C VAL A 266 -0.77 15.92 9.99
N ALA A 267 0.08 15.87 11.02
CA ALA A 267 1.52 15.97 10.88
C ALA A 267 2.20 14.85 11.64
N GLN A 268 3.43 14.54 11.28
CA GLN A 268 4.29 13.67 12.08
C GLN A 268 4.36 14.23 13.51
N GLY A 269 4.14 13.39 14.52
CA GLY A 269 4.03 13.79 15.93
C GLY A 269 2.60 14.10 16.40
N SER A 270 1.60 14.23 15.50
CA SER A 270 0.20 14.41 15.92
C SER A 270 -0.22 13.34 16.92
N ALA A 271 -0.93 13.74 17.97
CA ALA A 271 -1.46 12.81 18.96
C ALA A 271 -2.40 11.78 18.32
N VAL A 272 -2.36 10.56 18.83
CA VAL A 272 -3.24 9.46 18.41
C VAL A 272 -3.98 8.93 19.63
N GLU A 273 -5.28 8.78 19.51
CA GLU A 273 -6.14 8.16 20.50
C GLU A 273 -6.95 7.04 19.84
N VAL A 274 -6.90 5.84 20.44
CA VAL A 274 -7.72 4.69 20.03
C VAL A 274 -8.86 4.57 21.01
N GLY A 275 -10.09 4.73 20.49
CA GLY A 275 -11.32 4.67 21.25
C GLY A 275 -11.77 3.24 21.61
#